data_fdc3f19414f85f63bd1e4af81e36f8c6
#
_entry.id   fdc3f19414f85f63bd1e4af81e36f8c6
#
_cell.length_a   1.000
_cell.length_b   1.000
_cell.length_c   1.000
_cell.angle_alpha   90.00
_cell.angle_beta   90.00
_cell.angle_gamma   90.00
#
_symmetry.space_group_name_H-M   'P 1'
#
loop_
_entity.id
_entity.type
_entity.pdbx_description
1 polymer ?
#
loop_
_entity_poly.entity_id
_entity_poly.type
_entity_poly.pdbx_seq_one_letter_code
_entity_poly.pdbx_strand_id
1 'polypeptide(L)'
;RGLGDVYKRQLFIIGFSSYSKVLKEKPLIDRITEITSKENYVKFDSMSKNYINAVIAIEDHRYYDHGAVDFIALARALFTNIRDKEFDEGGSTITQQVSKNIFFNQEKSISRKLGEAFGAFDLEKNYSKNEIFELYVNTAYFGDGYYGIYAASHGYYNKDPKDLTLDESSMLAGVPNAPSVYAPTVNIGLARQRQKQVLNSMLTYGYISEKDKSDVLN
;
A
#
# COMPACT_ATOMS: atom_id res chain seq x y z
N ARG A 1 23.97 27.61 -6.91
CA ARG A 1 23.29 26.68 -7.87
C ARG A 1 23.98 25.32 -7.98
N GLY A 2 25.34 25.21 -7.91
CA GLY A 2 26.06 23.95 -8.12
C GLY A 2 25.92 22.86 -7.05
N LEU A 3 25.84 23.21 -5.76
CA LEU A 3 25.82 22.23 -4.67
C LEU A 3 24.51 21.43 -4.65
N GLY A 4 23.37 22.09 -4.85
CA GLY A 4 22.06 21.42 -4.90
C GLY A 4 21.92 20.44 -6.07
N ASP A 5 22.53 20.73 -7.21
CA ASP A 5 22.50 19.85 -8.38
C ASP A 5 23.41 18.63 -8.19
N VAL A 6 24.53 18.77 -7.47
CA VAL A 6 25.38 17.63 -7.09
C VAL A 6 24.63 16.65 -6.19
N TYR A 7 23.93 17.13 -5.14
CA TYR A 7 23.14 16.27 -4.25
C TYR A 7 22.00 15.58 -4.98
N LYS A 8 21.23 16.28 -5.83
CA LYS A 8 20.18 15.66 -6.66
C LYS A 8 20.71 14.53 -7.52
N ARG A 9 21.87 14.77 -8.18
CA ARG A 9 22.52 13.77 -9.01
C ARG A 9 22.99 12.56 -8.19
N GLN A 10 23.53 12.77 -7.00
CA GLN A 10 23.93 11.68 -6.11
C GLN A 10 22.73 10.84 -5.67
N LEU A 11 21.61 11.46 -5.22
CA LEU A 11 20.40 10.75 -4.85
C LEU A 11 19.83 9.95 -6.03
N PHE A 12 19.83 10.51 -7.23
CA PHE A 12 19.42 9.81 -8.44
C PHE A 12 20.30 8.57 -8.70
N ILE A 13 21.63 8.71 -8.65
CA ILE A 13 22.56 7.61 -8.89
C ILE A 13 22.37 6.50 -7.83
N ILE A 14 22.22 6.85 -6.55
CA ILE A 14 21.99 5.89 -5.47
C ILE A 14 20.71 5.11 -5.71
N GLY A 15 19.59 5.79 -5.98
CA GLY A 15 18.30 5.16 -6.23
C GLY A 15 18.31 4.27 -7.48
N PHE A 16 18.86 4.79 -8.58
CA PHE A 16 18.97 4.04 -9.82
C PHE A 16 19.87 2.80 -9.67
N SER A 17 21.01 2.94 -8.98
CA SER A 17 21.90 1.80 -8.70
C SER A 17 21.22 0.74 -7.85
N SER A 18 20.50 1.14 -6.81
CA SER A 18 19.74 0.23 -5.95
C SER A 18 18.69 -0.54 -6.75
N TYR A 19 17.91 0.14 -7.57
CA TYR A 19 16.90 -0.50 -8.43
C TYR A 19 17.51 -1.38 -9.52
N SER A 20 18.56 -0.90 -10.21
CA SER A 20 19.26 -1.67 -11.25
C SER A 20 19.85 -2.97 -10.72
N LYS A 21 20.31 -3.00 -9.46
CA LYS A 21 20.82 -4.21 -8.82
C LYS A 21 19.74 -5.29 -8.74
N VAL A 22 18.56 -4.95 -8.23
CA VAL A 22 17.46 -5.92 -8.07
C VAL A 22 16.88 -6.37 -9.40
N LEU A 23 16.90 -5.52 -10.44
CA LEU A 23 16.50 -5.93 -11.80
C LEU A 23 17.48 -6.90 -12.45
N LYS A 24 18.79 -6.78 -12.17
CA LYS A 24 19.80 -7.74 -12.66
C LYS A 24 19.65 -9.11 -12.01
N GLU A 25 19.22 -9.17 -10.76
CA GLU A 25 18.95 -10.43 -10.06
C GLU A 25 17.72 -11.14 -10.65
N LYS A 26 16.65 -10.38 -10.92
CA LYS A 26 15.42 -10.89 -11.53
C LYS A 26 14.65 -9.76 -12.21
N PRO A 27 14.39 -9.86 -13.54
CA PRO A 27 13.64 -8.85 -14.29
C PRO A 27 12.23 -8.62 -13.73
N LEU A 28 11.68 -7.41 -13.98
CA LEU A 28 10.33 -7.03 -13.54
C LEU A 28 9.28 -8.03 -14.04
N ILE A 29 9.31 -8.37 -15.33
CA ILE A 29 8.30 -9.27 -15.93
C ILE A 29 8.27 -10.65 -15.26
N ASP A 30 9.44 -11.21 -14.90
CA ASP A 30 9.52 -12.50 -14.26
C ASP A 30 8.94 -12.49 -12.85
N ARG A 31 9.17 -11.38 -12.11
CA ARG A 31 8.59 -11.18 -10.77
C ARG A 31 7.07 -11.06 -10.84
N ILE A 32 6.56 -10.29 -11.80
CA ILE A 32 5.12 -10.12 -12.00
C ILE A 32 4.47 -11.44 -12.42
N THR A 33 5.08 -12.16 -13.36
CA THR A 33 4.59 -13.47 -13.81
C THR A 33 4.49 -14.46 -12.64
N GLU A 34 5.50 -14.51 -11.76
CA GLU A 34 5.47 -15.36 -10.57
C GLU A 34 4.34 -15.01 -9.60
N ILE A 35 4.05 -13.71 -9.44
CA ILE A 35 2.95 -13.26 -8.57
C ILE A 35 1.60 -13.58 -9.21
N THR A 36 1.42 -13.26 -10.49
CA THR A 36 0.13 -13.37 -11.19
C THR A 36 -0.23 -14.81 -11.57
N SER A 37 0.75 -15.73 -11.60
CA SER A 37 0.53 -17.16 -11.87
C SER A 37 0.10 -17.95 -10.63
N LYS A 38 0.07 -17.36 -9.45
CA LYS A 38 -0.40 -18.03 -8.23
C LYS A 38 -1.88 -18.37 -8.35
N GLU A 39 -2.26 -19.57 -7.94
CA GLU A 39 -3.66 -20.04 -7.95
C GLU A 39 -4.59 -19.08 -7.19
N ASN A 40 -4.12 -18.53 -6.10
CA ASN A 40 -4.87 -17.63 -5.23
C ASN A 40 -4.71 -16.14 -5.59
N TYR A 41 -4.26 -15.83 -6.82
CA TYR A 41 -4.16 -14.43 -7.27
C TYR A 41 -5.54 -13.82 -7.48
N VAL A 42 -5.82 -12.74 -6.77
CA VAL A 42 -7.11 -12.07 -6.81
C VAL A 42 -7.09 -10.93 -7.83
N LYS A 43 -7.96 -11.01 -8.83
CA LYS A 43 -8.18 -9.97 -9.84
C LYS A 43 -8.96 -8.80 -9.25
N PHE A 44 -8.80 -7.60 -9.83
CA PHE A 44 -9.48 -6.38 -9.39
C PHE A 44 -11.00 -6.56 -9.29
N ASP A 45 -11.62 -7.13 -10.32
CA ASP A 45 -13.07 -7.37 -10.36
C ASP A 45 -13.55 -8.51 -9.42
N SER A 46 -12.62 -9.22 -8.80
CA SER A 46 -12.89 -10.28 -7.81
C SER A 46 -12.74 -9.80 -6.37
N MET A 47 -12.69 -8.48 -6.16
CA MET A 47 -12.63 -7.86 -4.83
C MET A 47 -13.90 -7.11 -4.49
N SER A 48 -14.24 -7.08 -3.20
CA SER A 48 -15.31 -6.22 -2.69
C SER A 48 -14.99 -4.74 -3.00
N LYS A 49 -15.98 -4.01 -3.51
CA LYS A 49 -15.87 -2.56 -3.72
C LYS A 49 -15.57 -1.82 -2.42
N ASN A 50 -16.11 -2.31 -1.29
CA ASN A 50 -15.81 -1.75 0.02
C ASN A 50 -14.32 -1.88 0.36
N TYR A 51 -13.70 -3.02 0.03
CA TYR A 51 -12.28 -3.23 0.29
C TYR A 51 -11.39 -2.34 -0.59
N ILE A 52 -11.68 -2.27 -1.90
CA ILE A 52 -10.95 -1.38 -2.82
C ILE A 52 -11.02 0.06 -2.31
N ASN A 53 -12.22 0.55 -2.00
CA ASN A 53 -12.42 1.92 -1.51
C ASN A 53 -11.74 2.16 -0.16
N ALA A 54 -11.75 1.19 0.75
CA ALA A 54 -11.09 1.29 2.05
C ALA A 54 -9.58 1.43 1.92
N VAL A 55 -8.95 0.61 1.07
CA VAL A 55 -7.50 0.68 0.80
C VAL A 55 -7.14 2.03 0.17
N ILE A 56 -7.86 2.45 -0.87
CA ILE A 56 -7.60 3.74 -1.54
C ILE A 56 -7.77 4.89 -0.54
N ALA A 57 -8.83 4.89 0.26
CA ALA A 57 -9.10 5.96 1.22
C ALA A 57 -8.01 6.12 2.27
N ILE A 58 -7.45 5.03 2.78
CA ILE A 58 -6.47 5.08 3.89
C ILE A 58 -5.03 5.17 3.42
N GLU A 59 -4.68 4.50 2.32
CA GLU A 59 -3.31 4.41 1.85
C GLU A 59 -2.96 5.49 0.82
N ASP A 60 -3.90 5.81 -0.09
CA ASP A 60 -3.59 6.67 -1.24
C ASP A 60 -4.88 7.23 -1.87
N HIS A 61 -5.54 8.18 -1.20
CA HIS A 61 -6.85 8.69 -1.60
C HIS A 61 -6.90 9.33 -2.99
N ARG A 62 -5.75 9.69 -3.56
CA ARG A 62 -5.63 10.24 -4.92
C ARG A 62 -5.00 9.26 -5.91
N TYR A 63 -5.07 7.97 -5.62
CA TYR A 63 -4.41 6.89 -6.37
C TYR A 63 -4.58 6.98 -7.88
N TYR A 64 -5.77 7.33 -8.35
CA TYR A 64 -6.08 7.47 -9.78
C TYR A 64 -5.66 8.82 -10.39
N ASP A 65 -5.29 9.82 -9.58
CA ASP A 65 -5.02 11.20 -10.00
C ASP A 65 -3.51 11.51 -10.14
N HIS A 66 -2.64 10.59 -9.71
CA HIS A 66 -1.20 10.78 -9.78
C HIS A 66 -0.49 9.56 -10.39
N GLY A 67 0.80 9.67 -10.69
CA GLY A 67 1.64 8.58 -11.17
C GLY A 67 2.35 7.83 -10.02
N ALA A 68 3.60 7.44 -10.24
CA ALA A 68 4.42 6.69 -9.30
C ALA A 68 4.59 7.35 -7.93
N VAL A 69 4.62 8.68 -7.88
CA VAL A 69 4.81 9.50 -6.67
C VAL A 69 3.73 10.57 -6.62
N ASP A 70 3.08 10.71 -5.48
CA ASP A 70 2.19 11.83 -5.20
C ASP A 70 2.99 12.98 -4.57
N PHE A 71 3.42 13.94 -5.39
CA PHE A 71 4.19 15.10 -4.91
C PHE A 71 3.39 16.02 -3.99
N ILE A 72 2.05 16.04 -4.10
CA ILE A 72 1.19 16.85 -3.22
C ILE A 72 1.10 16.17 -1.85
N ALA A 73 0.89 14.87 -1.80
CA ALA A 73 0.89 14.11 -0.54
C ALA A 73 2.28 14.17 0.13
N LEU A 74 3.35 14.03 -0.64
CA LEU A 74 4.72 14.14 -0.13
C LEU A 74 5.00 15.53 0.47
N ALA A 75 4.61 16.61 -0.21
CA ALA A 75 4.76 17.97 0.31
C ALA A 75 3.95 18.17 1.59
N ARG A 76 2.71 17.65 1.64
CA ARG A 76 1.86 17.70 2.83
C ARG A 76 2.49 16.93 4.00
N ALA A 77 2.95 15.71 3.78
CA ALA A 77 3.60 14.88 4.80
C ALA A 77 4.86 15.57 5.37
N LEU A 78 5.69 16.16 4.51
CA LEU A 78 6.86 16.94 4.95
C LEU A 78 6.46 18.13 5.84
N PHE A 79 5.39 18.84 5.48
CA PHE A 79 4.90 19.98 6.28
C PHE A 79 4.37 19.53 7.65
N THR A 80 3.60 18.44 7.70
CA THR A 80 3.02 17.88 8.92
C THR A 80 4.10 17.32 9.82
N ASN A 81 5.04 16.55 9.30
CA ASN A 81 6.15 15.95 10.07
C ASN A 81 7.08 17.01 10.68
N ILE A 82 7.32 18.13 9.99
CA ILE A 82 8.09 19.26 10.54
C ILE A 82 7.35 19.89 11.71
N ARG A 83 6.02 20.04 11.61
CA ARG A 83 5.20 20.67 12.64
C ARG A 83 5.05 19.77 13.87
N ASP A 84 4.76 18.48 13.67
CA ASP A 84 4.34 17.56 14.74
C ASP A 84 5.49 16.72 15.28
N LYS A 85 6.71 16.82 14.72
CA LYS A 85 7.94 16.09 15.08
C LYS A 85 7.78 14.54 15.06
N GLU A 86 6.78 14.05 14.36
CA GLU A 86 6.55 12.62 14.17
C GLU A 86 6.86 12.27 12.71
N PHE A 87 7.74 11.26 12.53
CA PHE A 87 8.02 10.69 11.22
C PHE A 87 6.95 9.63 10.91
N ASP A 88 5.76 10.07 10.50
CA ASP A 88 4.74 9.14 10.02
C ASP A 88 4.99 8.79 8.54
N GLU A 89 4.90 7.50 8.21
CA GLU A 89 5.17 7.00 6.84
C GLU A 89 4.08 7.36 5.82
N GLY A 90 3.12 8.22 6.17
CA GLY A 90 1.90 8.54 5.43
C GLY A 90 2.05 9.24 4.07
N GLY A 91 3.23 9.26 3.46
CA GLY A 91 3.47 9.90 2.16
C GLY A 91 3.85 8.95 1.02
N SER A 92 3.84 7.63 1.22
CA SER A 92 4.15 6.66 0.17
C SER A 92 2.91 6.27 -0.60
N THR A 93 2.98 6.23 -1.94
CA THR A 93 1.87 5.78 -2.78
C THR A 93 1.70 4.26 -2.73
N ILE A 94 0.52 3.76 -3.14
CA ILE A 94 0.28 2.32 -3.34
C ILE A 94 1.34 1.74 -4.29
N THR A 95 1.68 2.42 -5.38
CA THR A 95 2.69 1.97 -6.34
C THR A 95 4.09 1.86 -5.71
N GLN A 96 4.46 2.78 -4.83
CA GLN A 96 5.72 2.68 -4.07
C GLN A 96 5.72 1.50 -3.09
N GLN A 97 4.58 1.20 -2.47
CA GLN A 97 4.43 0.04 -1.60
C GLN A 97 4.53 -1.28 -2.39
N VAL A 98 3.94 -1.36 -3.58
CA VAL A 98 4.13 -2.49 -4.51
C VAL A 98 5.60 -2.66 -4.86
N SER A 99 6.27 -1.57 -5.25
CA SER A 99 7.70 -1.59 -5.55
C SER A 99 8.52 -2.14 -4.37
N LYS A 100 8.24 -1.67 -3.15
CA LYS A 100 8.86 -2.19 -1.93
C LYS A 100 8.64 -3.70 -1.80
N ASN A 101 7.41 -4.17 -1.92
CA ASN A 101 7.05 -5.58 -1.70
C ASN A 101 7.65 -6.53 -2.75
N ILE A 102 7.81 -6.06 -4.00
CA ILE A 102 8.28 -6.88 -5.12
C ILE A 102 9.79 -6.90 -5.24
N PHE A 103 10.47 -5.75 -5.00
CA PHE A 103 11.89 -5.60 -5.32
C PHE A 103 12.79 -5.61 -4.09
N PHE A 104 12.29 -5.26 -2.91
CA PHE A 104 13.12 -4.99 -1.75
C PHE A 104 12.76 -5.83 -0.54
N ASN A 105 13.72 -6.02 0.35
CA ASN A 105 13.50 -6.62 1.66
C ASN A 105 13.04 -5.57 2.69
N GLN A 106 12.83 -5.99 3.93
CA GLN A 106 12.37 -5.13 5.04
C GLN A 106 13.45 -4.19 5.60
N GLU A 107 14.69 -4.25 5.09
CA GLU A 107 15.79 -3.41 5.58
C GLU A 107 15.52 -1.93 5.28
N LYS A 108 15.52 -1.09 6.31
CA LYS A 108 15.27 0.35 6.17
C LYS A 108 16.57 1.07 5.77
N SER A 109 16.62 1.59 4.54
CA SER A 109 17.72 2.42 4.07
C SER A 109 17.23 3.51 3.10
N ILE A 110 17.97 4.60 3.03
CA ILE A 110 17.69 5.70 2.08
C ILE A 110 17.82 5.19 0.63
N SER A 111 18.84 4.37 0.35
CA SER A 111 19.04 3.79 -0.99
C SER A 111 17.87 2.92 -1.43
N ARG A 112 17.30 2.12 -0.53
CA ARG A 112 16.08 1.37 -0.78
C ARG A 112 14.91 2.29 -1.10
N LYS A 113 14.68 3.32 -0.26
CA LYS A 113 13.55 4.25 -0.45
C LYS A 113 13.62 5.00 -1.79
N LEU A 114 14.82 5.36 -2.21
CA LEU A 114 15.05 5.93 -3.55
C LEU A 114 14.83 4.88 -4.64
N GLY A 115 15.31 3.64 -4.45
CA GLY A 115 15.09 2.54 -5.38
C GLY A 115 13.60 2.18 -5.55
N GLU A 116 12.81 2.23 -4.47
CA GLU A 116 11.35 2.04 -4.52
C GLU A 116 10.66 3.03 -5.47
N ALA A 117 11.10 4.29 -5.48
CA ALA A 117 10.57 5.29 -6.42
C ALA A 117 10.87 4.92 -7.89
N PHE A 118 12.08 4.44 -8.20
CA PHE A 118 12.42 3.97 -9.55
C PHE A 118 11.57 2.76 -9.96
N GLY A 119 11.41 1.78 -9.07
CA GLY A 119 10.53 0.64 -9.32
C GLY A 119 9.07 1.05 -9.51
N ALA A 120 8.61 2.05 -8.76
CA ALA A 120 7.27 2.60 -8.92
C ALA A 120 7.08 3.27 -10.30
N PHE A 121 8.07 4.01 -10.80
CA PHE A 121 8.03 4.57 -12.17
C PHE A 121 7.97 3.48 -13.24
N ASP A 122 8.72 2.39 -13.07
CA ASP A 122 8.71 1.26 -14.01
C ASP A 122 7.37 0.52 -14.00
N LEU A 123 6.77 0.33 -12.82
CA LEU A 123 5.43 -0.24 -12.68
C LEU A 123 4.37 0.62 -13.40
N GLU A 124 4.32 1.92 -13.14
CA GLU A 124 3.33 2.84 -13.77
C GLU A 124 3.50 2.98 -15.28
N LYS A 125 4.71 2.74 -15.79
CA LYS A 125 4.98 2.73 -17.23
C LYS A 125 4.41 1.50 -17.93
N ASN A 126 4.38 0.36 -17.24
CA ASN A 126 4.10 -0.94 -17.86
C ASN A 126 2.75 -1.53 -17.47
N TYR A 127 2.13 -1.06 -16.38
CA TYR A 127 0.88 -1.62 -15.83
C TYR A 127 -0.14 -0.52 -15.54
N SER A 128 -1.41 -0.83 -15.72
CA SER A 128 -2.52 0.04 -15.35
C SER A 128 -2.67 0.17 -13.82
N LYS A 129 -3.37 1.19 -13.37
CA LYS A 129 -3.68 1.39 -11.95
C LYS A 129 -4.36 0.16 -11.31
N ASN A 130 -5.29 -0.47 -12.02
CA ASN A 130 -5.98 -1.65 -11.51
C ASN A 130 -5.03 -2.84 -11.37
N GLU A 131 -4.13 -3.07 -12.34
CA GLU A 131 -3.12 -4.12 -12.25
C GLU A 131 -2.12 -3.87 -11.11
N ILE A 132 -1.71 -2.61 -10.91
CA ILE A 132 -0.85 -2.22 -9.78
C ILE A 132 -1.58 -2.44 -8.44
N PHE A 133 -2.87 -2.10 -8.37
CA PHE A 133 -3.68 -2.38 -7.18
C PHE A 133 -3.81 -3.89 -6.90
N GLU A 134 -4.01 -4.72 -7.94
CA GLU A 134 -3.97 -6.18 -7.83
C GLU A 134 -2.65 -6.65 -7.22
N LEU A 135 -1.51 -6.16 -7.74
CA LEU A 135 -0.20 -6.49 -7.21
C LEU A 135 -0.04 -6.09 -5.73
N TYR A 136 -0.54 -4.92 -5.36
CA TYR A 136 -0.54 -4.47 -3.97
C TYR A 136 -1.24 -5.46 -3.06
N VAL A 137 -2.50 -5.75 -3.33
CA VAL A 137 -3.33 -6.59 -2.46
C VAL A 137 -2.88 -8.06 -2.43
N ASN A 138 -2.24 -8.55 -3.50
CA ASN A 138 -1.71 -9.91 -3.57
C ASN A 138 -0.31 -10.07 -2.97
N THR A 139 0.39 -8.96 -2.67
CA THR A 139 1.75 -8.98 -2.07
C THR A 139 1.81 -8.42 -0.67
N ALA A 140 0.76 -7.73 -0.21
CA ALA A 140 0.70 -7.18 1.14
C ALA A 140 0.68 -8.30 2.19
N TYR A 141 1.34 -8.03 3.33
CA TYR A 141 1.31 -8.90 4.49
C TYR A 141 0.25 -8.43 5.48
N PHE A 142 -0.60 -9.36 5.91
CA PHE A 142 -1.75 -9.09 6.80
C PHE A 142 -1.58 -9.65 8.21
N GLY A 143 -0.38 -10.07 8.61
CA GLY A 143 -0.18 -10.75 9.89
C GLY A 143 -0.52 -12.25 9.82
N ASP A 144 -0.23 -12.98 10.89
CA ASP A 144 -0.52 -14.42 11.07
C ASP A 144 -0.07 -15.34 9.92
N GLY A 145 0.95 -14.92 9.17
CA GLY A 145 1.43 -15.66 8.00
C GLY A 145 0.61 -15.42 6.73
N TYR A 146 -0.39 -14.56 6.75
CA TYR A 146 -1.24 -14.29 5.59
C TYR A 146 -0.59 -13.26 4.65
N TYR A 147 -0.12 -13.75 3.52
CA TYR A 147 0.35 -12.95 2.39
C TYR A 147 -0.72 -12.89 1.31
N GLY A 148 -1.14 -11.69 0.95
CA GLY A 148 -2.20 -11.42 -0.01
C GLY A 148 -3.61 -11.48 0.57
N ILE A 149 -4.52 -10.76 -0.11
CA ILE A 149 -5.90 -10.58 0.34
C ILE A 149 -6.69 -11.90 0.35
N TYR A 150 -6.39 -12.85 -0.53
CA TYR A 150 -7.03 -14.16 -0.52
C TYR A 150 -6.79 -14.87 0.82
N ALA A 151 -5.52 -15.01 1.19
CA ALA A 151 -5.14 -15.68 2.43
C ALA A 151 -5.71 -14.95 3.66
N ALA A 152 -5.68 -13.62 3.67
CA ALA A 152 -6.22 -12.81 4.76
C ALA A 152 -7.75 -12.93 4.90
N SER A 153 -8.48 -12.85 3.79
CA SER A 153 -9.93 -12.97 3.76
C SER A 153 -10.41 -14.32 4.26
N HIS A 154 -9.78 -15.39 3.79
CA HIS A 154 -10.10 -16.75 4.26
C HIS A 154 -9.62 -16.99 5.69
N GLY A 155 -8.41 -16.52 6.04
CA GLY A 155 -7.84 -16.75 7.36
C GLY A 155 -8.60 -16.05 8.47
N TYR A 156 -9.01 -14.81 8.29
CA TYR A 156 -9.73 -14.05 9.32
C TYR A 156 -11.24 -14.22 9.29
N TYR A 157 -11.84 -14.44 8.10
CA TYR A 157 -13.30 -14.38 7.92
C TYR A 157 -13.90 -15.58 7.21
N ASN A 158 -13.09 -16.51 6.72
CA ASN A 158 -13.54 -17.67 5.92
C ASN A 158 -14.46 -17.28 4.74
N LYS A 159 -14.08 -16.21 4.03
CA LYS A 159 -14.83 -15.62 2.90
C LYS A 159 -13.93 -15.33 1.73
N ASP A 160 -14.50 -15.36 0.52
CA ASP A 160 -13.84 -14.82 -0.66
C ASP A 160 -13.68 -13.30 -0.58
N PRO A 161 -12.61 -12.70 -1.14
CA PRO A 161 -12.39 -11.24 -1.11
C PRO A 161 -13.54 -10.40 -1.66
N LYS A 162 -14.33 -10.92 -2.59
CA LYS A 162 -15.52 -10.24 -3.16
C LYS A 162 -16.69 -10.13 -2.18
N ASP A 163 -16.76 -11.04 -1.19
CA ASP A 163 -17.88 -11.17 -0.26
C ASP A 163 -17.64 -10.46 1.08
N LEU A 164 -16.49 -9.76 1.20
CA LEU A 164 -16.15 -8.98 2.38
C LEU A 164 -17.16 -7.84 2.58
N THR A 165 -17.73 -7.76 3.77
CA THR A 165 -18.58 -6.65 4.21
C THR A 165 -17.79 -5.36 4.40
N LEU A 166 -18.45 -4.24 4.69
CA LEU A 166 -17.79 -2.99 5.03
C LEU A 166 -16.94 -3.10 6.30
N ASP A 167 -17.46 -3.78 7.34
CA ASP A 167 -16.70 -4.04 8.58
C ASP A 167 -15.42 -4.82 8.31
N GLU A 168 -15.52 -5.96 7.62
CA GLU A 168 -14.38 -6.82 7.29
C GLU A 168 -13.39 -6.13 6.34
N SER A 169 -13.90 -5.41 5.34
CA SER A 169 -13.10 -4.65 4.36
C SER A 169 -12.29 -3.55 5.02
N SER A 170 -12.92 -2.74 5.88
CA SER A 170 -12.25 -1.65 6.59
C SER A 170 -11.26 -2.16 7.63
N MET A 171 -11.54 -3.29 8.26
CA MET A 171 -10.59 -3.96 9.15
C MET A 171 -9.33 -4.39 8.38
N LEU A 172 -9.49 -5.18 7.31
CA LEU A 172 -8.36 -5.69 6.53
C LEU A 172 -7.54 -4.58 5.87
N ALA A 173 -8.18 -3.50 5.39
CA ALA A 173 -7.46 -2.36 4.82
C ALA A 173 -6.52 -1.67 5.82
N GLY A 174 -6.79 -1.77 7.11
CA GLY A 174 -5.96 -1.18 8.16
C GLY A 174 -4.72 -2.00 8.54
N VAL A 175 -4.74 -3.32 8.31
CA VAL A 175 -3.71 -4.24 8.82
C VAL A 175 -2.32 -4.03 8.20
N PRO A 176 -2.15 -3.85 6.85
CA PRO A 176 -0.83 -3.80 6.23
C PRO A 176 0.09 -2.66 6.70
N ASN A 177 -0.47 -1.63 7.31
CA ASN A 177 0.31 -0.52 7.88
C ASN A 177 1.28 -1.00 8.98
N ALA A 178 0.81 -1.85 9.91
CA ALA A 178 1.63 -2.48 10.94
C ALA A 178 1.01 -3.84 11.33
N PRO A 179 1.25 -4.91 10.55
CA PRO A 179 0.57 -6.20 10.75
C PRO A 179 0.81 -6.82 12.13
N SER A 180 2.00 -6.64 12.69
CA SER A 180 2.34 -7.09 14.06
C SER A 180 1.59 -6.34 15.18
N VAL A 181 0.90 -5.24 14.86
CA VAL A 181 0.14 -4.41 15.79
C VAL A 181 -1.36 -4.51 15.50
N TYR A 182 -1.72 -4.46 14.23
CA TYR A 182 -3.11 -4.29 13.78
C TYR A 182 -3.76 -5.58 13.27
N ALA A 183 -3.07 -6.72 13.26
CA ALA A 183 -3.74 -7.99 13.01
C ALA A 183 -4.79 -8.25 14.11
N PRO A 184 -6.05 -8.60 13.75
CA PRO A 184 -7.15 -8.73 14.73
C PRO A 184 -6.87 -9.77 15.83
N THR A 185 -6.09 -10.79 15.53
CA THR A 185 -5.67 -11.85 16.45
C THR A 185 -4.56 -11.41 17.41
N VAL A 186 -3.79 -10.38 17.06
CA VAL A 186 -2.72 -9.83 17.90
C VAL A 186 -3.31 -8.90 18.96
N ASN A 187 -4.09 -7.92 18.54
CA ASN A 187 -4.76 -6.97 19.44
C ASN A 187 -6.01 -6.39 18.78
N ILE A 188 -7.17 -6.95 19.10
CA ILE A 188 -8.44 -6.51 18.51
C ILE A 188 -8.76 -5.05 18.83
N GLY A 189 -8.37 -4.54 19.99
CA GLY A 189 -8.59 -3.13 20.37
C GLY A 189 -7.83 -2.17 19.48
N LEU A 190 -6.55 -2.43 19.22
CA LEU A 190 -5.72 -1.62 18.29
C LEU A 190 -6.18 -1.80 16.84
N ALA A 191 -6.58 -3.03 16.45
CA ALA A 191 -7.15 -3.28 15.13
C ALA A 191 -8.41 -2.43 14.90
N ARG A 192 -9.34 -2.38 15.89
CA ARG A 192 -10.55 -1.55 15.84
C ARG A 192 -10.24 -0.04 15.83
N GLN A 193 -9.22 0.41 16.56
CA GLN A 193 -8.78 1.81 16.47
C GLN A 193 -8.28 2.15 15.05
N ARG A 194 -7.49 1.27 14.44
CA ARG A 194 -7.02 1.44 13.06
C ARG A 194 -8.17 1.39 12.06
N GLN A 195 -9.10 0.46 12.22
CA GLN A 195 -10.33 0.38 11.42
C GLN A 195 -11.14 1.67 11.47
N LYS A 196 -11.27 2.29 12.65
CA LYS A 196 -11.95 3.59 12.80
C LYS A 196 -11.25 4.69 11.98
N GLN A 197 -9.92 4.66 11.89
CA GLN A 197 -9.18 5.59 11.01
C GLN A 197 -9.50 5.32 9.53
N VAL A 198 -9.58 4.06 9.12
CA VAL A 198 -9.99 3.68 7.74
C VAL A 198 -11.40 4.19 7.44
N LEU A 199 -12.37 3.93 8.31
CA LEU A 199 -13.76 4.39 8.15
C LEU A 199 -13.85 5.93 8.12
N ASN A 200 -13.07 6.63 8.93
CA ASN A 200 -12.99 8.10 8.89
C ASN A 200 -12.45 8.60 7.54
N SER A 201 -11.42 7.96 6.99
CA SER A 201 -10.90 8.29 5.67
C SER A 201 -11.92 8.00 4.58
N MET A 202 -12.60 6.84 4.63
CA MET A 202 -13.67 6.51 3.68
C MET A 202 -14.80 7.54 3.69
N LEU A 203 -15.21 7.99 4.89
CA LEU A 203 -16.20 9.04 5.04
C LEU A 203 -15.70 10.39 4.48
N THR A 204 -14.48 10.80 4.84
CA THR A 204 -13.88 12.06 4.39
C THR A 204 -13.81 12.14 2.87
N TYR A 205 -13.53 11.04 2.19
CA TYR A 205 -13.42 10.98 0.73
C TYR A 205 -14.71 10.53 0.02
N GLY A 206 -15.83 10.44 0.75
CA GLY A 206 -17.16 10.23 0.18
C GLY A 206 -17.44 8.79 -0.29
N TYR A 207 -16.72 7.81 0.21
CA TYR A 207 -16.96 6.39 -0.11
C TYR A 207 -18.08 5.77 0.70
N ILE A 208 -18.35 6.30 1.89
CA ILE A 208 -19.43 5.86 2.79
C ILE A 208 -20.14 7.05 3.42
N SER A 209 -21.35 6.83 3.95
CA SER A 209 -22.10 7.80 4.75
C SER A 209 -21.76 7.71 6.25
N GLU A 210 -22.16 8.72 7.04
CA GLU A 210 -22.09 8.65 8.52
C GLU A 210 -22.89 7.48 9.09
N LYS A 211 -24.01 7.12 8.44
CA LYS A 211 -24.83 5.98 8.84
C LYS A 211 -24.04 4.68 8.64
N ASP A 212 -23.44 4.45 7.48
CA ASP A 212 -22.64 3.25 7.20
C ASP A 212 -21.50 3.08 8.21
N LYS A 213 -20.82 4.18 8.54
CA LYS A 213 -19.76 4.17 9.55
C LYS A 213 -20.29 3.84 10.93
N SER A 214 -21.44 4.42 11.33
CA SER A 214 -22.08 4.15 12.62
C SER A 214 -22.53 2.70 12.74
N ASP A 215 -23.08 2.14 11.68
CA ASP A 215 -23.54 0.74 11.62
C ASP A 215 -22.38 -0.28 11.82
N VAL A 216 -21.16 0.08 11.44
CA VAL A 216 -19.96 -0.75 11.67
C VAL A 216 -19.39 -0.59 13.08
N LEU A 217 -19.50 0.60 13.69
CA LEU A 217 -18.86 0.91 14.98
C LEU A 217 -19.73 0.61 16.20
N ASN A 218 -21.03 0.34 16.02
CA ASN A 218 -21.98 -0.05 17.08
C ASN A 218 -22.10 -1.56 17.18
#